data_e729c3a1ce185b0fed4cbf5e19dafaf0
#
_entry.id   e729c3a1ce185b0fed4cbf5e19dafaf0
#
_cell.length_a   1.000
_cell.length_b   1.000
_cell.length_c   1.000
_cell.angle_alpha   90.00
_cell.angle_beta   90.00
_cell.angle_gamma   90.00
#
_symmetry.space_group_name_H-M   'P 1'
#
loop_
_entity.id
_entity.type
_entity.pdbx_description
1 polymer ?
#
loop_
_entity_poly.entity_id
_entity_poly.type
_entity_poly.pdbx_seq_one_letter_code
_entity_poly.pdbx_strand_id
1 'polypeptide(L)'
;MFGLLCFCLEIAWSYPAIGPYRPVSDVLEHSQINLDVKLFNDALKGESPGYAAAKTIYEEGGGNSCKSATQGRTLKGFATKDLTGESFADAFYASGLPTDFWDAEITAALDGTGKYEGLSNTKRVTSAKKCVLGLVTYYASHELEAAIQKAAGSDGPSDSKSGHAWDEGWAFYYGTDGSNSPWEVSKKRDANFPDGAEVETAIVPYFNSGLVAVRAGTYSDSAAKEAMGVIYKMWAVTYLRAAYKYLEISERSYSEKAHAEGYSYYMAIDGWIAAKDSAAAQTMREALDISKTEIASGTYCAAKAAMETAYAVIGIDCGMVGTWTDDSATVISCSTACSATAVTLPSGASAVLGVVGSATDVSCANGGSEGDSLDSSKTSLGKRSFGSSCIAVWAFMFASLGYIVS
;
A
#
# COMPACT_ATOMS: atom_id res chain seq x y z
N MET A 1 -39.34 -31.12 -34.23
CA MET A 1 -38.32 -30.04 -34.45
C MET A 1 -37.87 -29.60 -33.07
N PHE A 2 -36.81 -30.23 -32.53
CA PHE A 2 -36.27 -29.87 -31.21
C PHE A 2 -35.15 -28.84 -31.47
N GLY A 3 -35.39 -27.62 -31.03
CA GLY A 3 -34.38 -26.58 -31.06
C GLY A 3 -33.31 -26.85 -29.98
N LEU A 4 -32.08 -27.12 -30.41
CA LEU A 4 -30.92 -27.25 -29.55
C LEU A 4 -30.54 -25.84 -29.08
N LEU A 5 -30.87 -25.48 -27.82
CA LEU A 5 -30.32 -24.28 -27.19
C LEU A 5 -28.84 -24.55 -26.85
N CYS A 6 -27.95 -23.99 -27.65
CA CYS A 6 -26.51 -23.95 -27.35
C CYS A 6 -26.30 -22.87 -26.27
N PHE A 7 -26.12 -23.25 -25.00
CA PHE A 7 -25.60 -22.35 -23.97
C PHE A 7 -24.09 -22.22 -24.22
N CYS A 8 -23.68 -21.11 -24.82
CA CYS A 8 -22.28 -20.69 -24.73
C CYS A 8 -22.02 -20.26 -23.29
N LEU A 9 -21.37 -21.13 -22.50
CA LEU A 9 -20.72 -20.68 -21.27
C LEU A 9 -19.57 -19.78 -21.71
N GLU A 10 -19.76 -18.47 -21.60
CA GLU A 10 -18.63 -17.54 -21.61
C GLU A 10 -17.84 -17.85 -20.34
N ILE A 11 -16.68 -18.50 -20.50
CA ILE A 11 -15.68 -18.59 -19.47
C ILE A 11 -15.16 -17.18 -19.30
N ALA A 12 -15.73 -16.45 -18.34
CA ALA A 12 -15.19 -15.17 -17.92
C ALA A 12 -13.80 -15.45 -17.31
N TRP A 13 -12.76 -15.06 -18.02
CA TRP A 13 -11.41 -15.09 -17.53
C TRP A 13 -11.33 -14.12 -16.34
N SER A 14 -11.17 -14.66 -15.13
CA SER A 14 -10.95 -13.86 -13.93
C SER A 14 -9.48 -13.95 -13.55
N TYR A 15 -8.93 -12.82 -13.19
CA TYR A 15 -7.56 -12.72 -12.71
C TYR A 15 -7.43 -13.36 -11.32
N PRO A 16 -6.25 -13.88 -10.95
CA PRO A 16 -6.05 -14.47 -9.63
C PRO A 16 -6.29 -13.44 -8.53
N ALA A 17 -6.84 -13.89 -7.40
CA ALA A 17 -6.96 -13.06 -6.22
C ALA A 17 -5.55 -12.68 -5.70
N ILE A 18 -5.38 -11.44 -5.27
CA ILE A 18 -4.20 -10.97 -4.57
C ILE A 18 -4.59 -10.81 -3.09
N GLY A 19 -4.27 -11.84 -2.29
CA GLY A 19 -4.76 -11.92 -0.93
C GLY A 19 -6.29 -11.93 -0.85
N PRO A 20 -6.89 -11.09 0.00
CA PRO A 20 -8.35 -11.03 0.16
C PRO A 20 -9.08 -10.24 -0.94
N TYR A 21 -8.38 -9.63 -1.88
CA TYR A 21 -8.93 -8.79 -2.94
C TYR A 21 -8.91 -9.50 -4.30
N ARG A 22 -9.93 -9.24 -5.13
CA ARG A 22 -10.03 -9.77 -6.49
C ARG A 22 -9.96 -8.65 -7.51
N PRO A 23 -8.84 -8.53 -8.22
CA PRO A 23 -8.70 -7.56 -9.30
C PRO A 23 -9.55 -7.91 -10.51
N VAL A 24 -9.91 -6.92 -11.30
CA VAL A 24 -10.58 -7.06 -12.61
C VAL A 24 -9.60 -7.03 -13.76
N SER A 25 -8.32 -6.85 -13.46
CA SER A 25 -7.22 -6.77 -14.43
C SER A 25 -6.01 -7.57 -13.96
N ASP A 26 -5.07 -7.83 -14.88
CA ASP A 26 -3.81 -8.46 -14.52
C ASP A 26 -2.86 -7.44 -13.88
N VAL A 27 -2.62 -7.59 -12.58
CA VAL A 27 -1.70 -6.76 -11.80
C VAL A 27 -0.73 -7.62 -10.98
N LEU A 28 -0.55 -8.88 -11.37
CA LEU A 28 0.37 -9.78 -10.68
C LEU A 28 1.80 -9.22 -10.68
N GLU A 29 2.28 -8.76 -11.82
CA GLU A 29 3.62 -8.17 -11.94
C GLU A 29 3.80 -6.89 -11.12
N HIS A 30 2.71 -6.13 -10.90
CA HIS A 30 2.71 -4.97 -10.00
C HIS A 30 2.90 -5.40 -8.55
N SER A 31 2.21 -6.46 -8.13
CA SER A 31 2.31 -6.97 -6.77
C SER A 31 3.73 -7.44 -6.41
N GLN A 32 4.52 -7.86 -7.40
CA GLN A 32 5.89 -8.36 -7.20
C GLN A 32 6.89 -7.29 -6.73
N ILE A 33 6.52 -6.03 -6.63
CA ILE A 33 7.39 -4.99 -6.06
C ILE A 33 7.81 -5.31 -4.61
N ASN A 34 6.98 -6.05 -3.85
CA ASN A 34 7.34 -6.48 -2.51
C ASN A 34 8.54 -7.44 -2.47
N LEU A 35 8.79 -8.17 -3.56
CA LEU A 35 9.99 -9.01 -3.70
C LEU A 35 11.24 -8.14 -3.90
N ASP A 36 11.14 -7.01 -4.61
CA ASP A 36 12.23 -6.05 -4.73
C ASP A 36 12.49 -5.33 -3.39
N VAL A 37 11.43 -4.99 -2.64
CA VAL A 37 11.56 -4.53 -1.24
C VAL A 37 12.25 -5.56 -0.37
N LYS A 38 11.94 -6.84 -0.54
CA LYS A 38 12.62 -7.93 0.18
C LYS A 38 14.11 -7.99 -0.16
N LEU A 39 14.47 -7.94 -1.44
CA LEU A 39 15.88 -7.95 -1.87
C LEU A 39 16.63 -6.73 -1.32
N PHE A 40 16.03 -5.54 -1.37
CA PHE A 40 16.57 -4.32 -0.77
C PHE A 40 16.81 -4.50 0.73
N ASN A 41 15.82 -5.04 1.46
CA ASN A 41 15.94 -5.31 2.87
C ASN A 41 17.03 -6.34 3.18
N ASP A 42 17.16 -7.38 2.34
CA ASP A 42 18.14 -8.45 2.51
C ASP A 42 19.57 -7.94 2.29
N ALA A 43 19.78 -7.07 1.31
CA ALA A 43 21.08 -6.42 1.07
C ALA A 43 21.57 -5.60 2.27
N LEU A 44 20.65 -5.07 3.08
CA LEU A 44 20.97 -4.27 4.27
C LEU A 44 21.03 -5.10 5.57
N LYS A 45 21.03 -6.43 5.51
CA LYS A 45 21.15 -7.28 6.70
C LYS A 45 22.61 -7.47 7.15
N GLY A 46 22.76 -7.72 8.46
CA GLY A 46 24.04 -8.07 9.07
C GLY A 46 24.83 -6.87 9.63
N GLU A 47 26.01 -7.15 10.15
CA GLU A 47 26.87 -6.16 10.80
C GLU A 47 27.55 -5.21 9.80
N SER A 48 27.75 -5.67 8.57
CA SER A 48 28.30 -4.89 7.45
C SER A 48 27.25 -4.74 6.37
N PRO A 49 26.34 -3.74 6.48
CA PRO A 49 25.28 -3.56 5.51
C PRO A 49 25.80 -3.28 4.10
N GLY A 50 25.24 -3.98 3.13
CA GLY A 50 25.58 -3.81 1.71
C GLY A 50 24.90 -2.60 1.08
N TYR A 51 25.24 -1.39 1.52
CA TYR A 51 24.61 -0.14 1.04
C TYR A 51 24.66 -0.01 -0.49
N ALA A 52 25.81 -0.33 -1.11
CA ALA A 52 25.93 -0.26 -2.57
C ALA A 52 24.98 -1.24 -3.27
N ALA A 53 24.87 -2.48 -2.79
CA ALA A 53 23.93 -3.46 -3.34
C ALA A 53 22.47 -3.03 -3.15
N ALA A 54 22.13 -2.49 -1.97
CA ALA A 54 20.80 -1.96 -1.71
C ALA A 54 20.48 -0.77 -2.64
N LYS A 55 21.44 0.11 -2.87
CA LYS A 55 21.32 1.26 -3.77
C LYS A 55 21.08 0.80 -5.22
N THR A 56 21.82 -0.20 -5.70
CA THR A 56 21.59 -0.80 -7.02
C THR A 56 20.15 -1.35 -7.13
N ILE A 57 19.67 -2.11 -6.14
CA ILE A 57 18.27 -2.62 -6.15
C ILE A 57 17.26 -1.47 -6.13
N TYR A 58 17.54 -0.41 -5.37
CA TYR A 58 16.67 0.77 -5.31
C TYR A 58 16.57 1.49 -6.66
N GLU A 59 17.72 1.71 -7.32
CA GLU A 59 17.83 2.48 -8.55
C GLU A 59 17.47 1.69 -9.81
N GLU A 60 17.90 0.43 -9.89
CA GLU A 60 17.78 -0.42 -11.10
C GLU A 60 16.68 -1.48 -10.98
N GLY A 61 16.12 -1.68 -9.78
CA GLY A 61 15.15 -2.72 -9.47
C GLY A 61 15.78 -4.08 -9.16
N GLY A 62 14.99 -4.97 -8.56
CA GLY A 62 15.36 -6.34 -8.25
C GLY A 62 14.99 -7.34 -9.36
N GLY A 63 14.38 -6.88 -10.45
CA GLY A 63 13.98 -7.71 -11.58
C GLY A 63 12.69 -8.52 -11.35
N ASN A 64 11.90 -8.22 -10.31
CA ASN A 64 10.67 -8.94 -10.04
C ASN A 64 9.43 -8.22 -10.61
N SER A 65 9.32 -6.90 -10.42
CA SER A 65 8.17 -6.14 -10.89
C SER A 65 8.42 -5.60 -12.29
N CYS A 66 7.68 -6.08 -13.29
CA CYS A 66 7.88 -5.74 -14.71
C CYS A 66 6.85 -4.71 -15.20
N LYS A 67 7.29 -3.74 -16.01
CA LYS A 67 6.43 -2.90 -16.85
C LYS A 67 6.22 -3.54 -18.24
N SER A 68 7.26 -4.22 -18.72
CA SER A 68 7.26 -4.94 -19.99
C SER A 68 8.31 -6.05 -19.94
N ALA A 69 8.44 -6.85 -20.98
CA ALA A 69 9.46 -7.90 -21.05
C ALA A 69 10.91 -7.39 -20.92
N THR A 70 11.15 -6.09 -21.12
CA THR A 70 12.50 -5.48 -21.11
C THR A 70 12.66 -4.35 -20.10
N GLN A 71 11.61 -3.95 -19.38
CA GLN A 71 11.64 -2.84 -18.46
C GLN A 71 11.01 -3.22 -17.11
N GLY A 72 11.80 -3.14 -16.04
CA GLY A 72 11.34 -3.30 -14.66
C GLY A 72 10.77 -2.01 -14.08
N ARG A 73 9.97 -2.15 -13.02
CA ARG A 73 9.66 -1.06 -12.09
C ARG A 73 10.81 -0.94 -11.09
N THR A 74 11.09 0.27 -10.63
CA THR A 74 12.14 0.50 -9.64
C THR A 74 11.56 1.31 -8.47
N LEU A 75 12.11 1.11 -7.28
CA LEU A 75 11.73 1.90 -6.11
C LEU A 75 12.09 3.38 -6.30
N LYS A 76 13.22 3.67 -6.95
CA LYS A 76 13.60 5.04 -7.32
C LYS A 76 12.59 5.65 -8.30
N GLY A 77 12.10 4.88 -9.27
CA GLY A 77 11.07 5.35 -10.21
C GLY A 77 9.75 5.72 -9.51
N PHE A 78 9.43 5.06 -8.38
CA PHE A 78 8.30 5.47 -7.54
C PHE A 78 8.61 6.76 -6.79
N ALA A 79 9.83 6.89 -6.23
CA ALA A 79 10.24 8.02 -5.41
C ALA A 79 10.44 9.33 -6.19
N THR A 80 10.76 9.24 -7.47
CA THR A 80 11.05 10.41 -8.33
C THR A 80 9.90 10.78 -9.27
N LYS A 81 8.79 10.04 -9.21
CA LYS A 81 7.62 10.38 -10.01
C LYS A 81 7.01 11.68 -9.49
N ASP A 82 6.79 12.62 -10.40
CA ASP A 82 6.05 13.85 -10.08
C ASP A 82 4.55 13.51 -9.96
N LEU A 83 4.01 13.72 -8.76
CA LEU A 83 2.61 13.48 -8.40
C LEU A 83 1.87 14.78 -8.08
N THR A 84 2.36 15.91 -8.59
CA THR A 84 1.69 17.21 -8.43
C THR A 84 0.26 17.15 -8.98
N GLY A 85 -0.69 17.63 -8.18
CA GLY A 85 -2.13 17.59 -8.49
C GLY A 85 -2.85 16.36 -7.93
N GLU A 86 -2.15 15.47 -7.24
CA GLU A 86 -2.74 14.35 -6.51
C GLU A 86 -2.88 14.69 -5.03
N SER A 87 -4.06 14.49 -4.46
CA SER A 87 -4.44 15.04 -3.15
C SER A 87 -3.54 14.55 -2.01
N PHE A 88 -3.10 13.28 -2.06
CA PHE A 88 -2.21 12.72 -1.04
C PHE A 88 -0.80 13.30 -1.17
N ALA A 89 -0.26 13.38 -2.37
CA ALA A 89 1.06 13.92 -2.65
C ALA A 89 1.12 15.45 -2.40
N ASP A 90 0.10 16.17 -2.85
CA ASP A 90 -0.01 17.62 -2.64
C ASP A 90 -0.02 17.99 -1.14
N ALA A 91 -0.55 17.13 -0.28
CA ALA A 91 -0.49 17.32 1.16
C ALA A 91 0.97 17.31 1.68
N PHE A 92 1.84 16.45 1.14
CA PHE A 92 3.27 16.44 1.46
C PHE A 92 3.96 17.70 0.93
N TYR A 93 3.66 18.10 -0.30
CA TYR A 93 4.26 19.31 -0.88
C TYR A 93 3.82 20.58 -0.14
N ALA A 94 2.55 20.66 0.23
CA ALA A 94 2.03 21.77 1.04
C ALA A 94 2.66 21.85 2.44
N SER A 95 3.16 20.73 2.98
CA SER A 95 3.91 20.72 4.25
C SER A 95 5.38 21.17 4.12
N GLY A 96 5.81 21.54 2.91
CA GLY A 96 7.14 22.03 2.61
C GLY A 96 8.14 20.96 2.14
N LEU A 97 7.68 19.73 1.89
CA LEU A 97 8.53 18.67 1.33
C LEU A 97 8.64 18.83 -0.20
N PRO A 98 9.85 18.63 -0.78
CA PRO A 98 10.02 18.65 -2.23
C PRO A 98 9.36 17.43 -2.90
N THR A 99 9.16 17.49 -4.23
CA THR A 99 8.50 16.42 -4.98
C THR A 99 9.28 15.09 -4.98
N ASP A 100 10.58 15.16 -4.76
CA ASP A 100 11.50 14.01 -4.68
C ASP A 100 11.90 13.64 -3.24
N PHE A 101 11.11 14.07 -2.24
CA PHE A 101 11.49 13.90 -0.83
C PHE A 101 11.75 12.43 -0.44
N TRP A 102 11.06 11.47 -1.05
CA TRP A 102 11.32 10.05 -0.80
C TRP A 102 12.67 9.60 -1.35
N ASP A 103 13.06 10.06 -2.54
CA ASP A 103 14.38 9.76 -3.11
C ASP A 103 15.49 10.38 -2.25
N ALA A 104 15.32 11.64 -1.87
CA ALA A 104 16.25 12.34 -1.00
C ALA A 104 16.41 11.63 0.35
N GLU A 105 15.33 11.20 0.96
CA GLU A 105 15.32 10.52 2.25
C GLU A 105 16.02 9.15 2.21
N ILE A 106 15.63 8.30 1.26
CA ILE A 106 16.17 6.95 1.13
C ILE A 106 17.63 6.99 0.72
N THR A 107 17.99 7.84 -0.25
CA THR A 107 19.39 8.00 -0.72
C THR A 107 20.28 8.55 0.39
N ALA A 108 19.81 9.55 1.15
CA ALA A 108 20.59 10.09 2.28
C ALA A 108 20.83 9.02 3.36
N ALA A 109 19.86 8.17 3.65
CA ALA A 109 20.03 7.06 4.60
C ALA A 109 21.05 6.03 4.09
N LEU A 110 21.02 5.70 2.79
CA LEU A 110 21.97 4.77 2.17
C LEU A 110 23.39 5.35 2.11
N ASP A 111 23.54 6.61 1.73
CA ASP A 111 24.85 7.27 1.54
C ASP A 111 25.42 7.81 2.87
N GLY A 112 24.61 7.95 3.93
CA GLY A 112 25.02 8.54 5.20
C GLY A 112 25.26 10.03 5.09
N THR A 113 24.45 10.73 4.33
CA THR A 113 24.54 12.17 4.08
C THR A 113 23.38 12.95 4.70
N GLY A 114 23.45 14.27 4.70
CA GLY A 114 22.40 15.13 5.23
C GLY A 114 22.09 14.82 6.68
N LYS A 115 20.80 14.61 7.03
CA LYS A 115 20.38 14.28 8.40
C LYS A 115 20.91 12.95 8.92
N TYR A 116 21.44 12.08 8.05
CA TYR A 116 22.04 10.79 8.40
C TYR A 116 23.56 10.84 8.54
N GLU A 117 24.18 12.00 8.33
CA GLU A 117 25.63 12.16 8.51
C GLU A 117 26.00 11.92 9.97
N GLY A 118 26.98 11.04 10.19
CA GLY A 118 27.42 10.63 11.52
C GLY A 118 26.48 9.73 12.31
N LEU A 119 25.30 9.38 11.78
CA LEU A 119 24.41 8.43 12.44
C LEU A 119 24.92 6.99 12.27
N SER A 120 24.58 6.15 13.24
CA SER A 120 24.95 4.73 13.25
C SER A 120 24.35 3.95 12.06
N ASN A 121 24.98 2.81 11.72
CA ASN A 121 24.42 1.87 10.75
C ASN A 121 23.00 1.41 11.15
N THR A 122 22.74 1.22 12.44
CA THR A 122 21.42 0.83 12.93
C THR A 122 20.33 1.83 12.53
N LYS A 123 20.57 3.12 12.75
CA LYS A 123 19.60 4.17 12.35
C LYS A 123 19.44 4.24 10.83
N ARG A 124 20.55 4.29 10.10
CA ARG A 124 20.55 4.40 8.64
C ARG A 124 19.85 3.23 7.96
N VAL A 125 20.23 2.00 8.31
CA VAL A 125 19.62 0.76 7.77
C VAL A 125 18.14 0.68 8.09
N THR A 126 17.78 0.99 9.34
CA THR A 126 16.36 0.92 9.76
C THR A 126 15.55 1.95 9.00
N SER A 127 16.03 3.19 8.91
CA SER A 127 15.33 4.24 8.16
C SER A 127 15.17 3.88 6.69
N ALA A 128 16.22 3.46 6.00
CA ALA A 128 16.14 3.07 4.60
C ALA A 128 15.07 1.99 4.38
N LYS A 129 15.07 0.93 5.20
CA LYS A 129 14.10 -0.18 5.10
C LYS A 129 12.65 0.24 5.35
N LYS A 130 12.41 1.16 6.29
CA LYS A 130 11.03 1.56 6.63
C LYS A 130 10.52 2.67 5.72
N CYS A 131 11.39 3.57 5.28
CA CYS A 131 11.04 4.59 4.29
C CYS A 131 10.61 3.98 2.95
N VAL A 132 11.20 2.86 2.52
CA VAL A 132 10.74 2.14 1.32
C VAL A 132 9.30 1.65 1.46
N LEU A 133 8.86 1.21 2.64
CA LEU A 133 7.45 0.83 2.85
C LEU A 133 6.51 2.04 2.80
N GLY A 134 6.95 3.18 3.36
CA GLY A 134 6.24 4.45 3.22
C GLY A 134 6.13 4.91 1.76
N LEU A 135 7.23 4.80 1.00
CA LEU A 135 7.27 5.09 -0.43
C LEU A 135 6.28 4.24 -1.22
N VAL A 136 6.22 2.91 -0.96
CA VAL A 136 5.27 2.03 -1.66
C VAL A 136 3.83 2.40 -1.32
N THR A 137 3.53 2.81 -0.08
CA THR A 137 2.20 3.34 0.30
C THR A 137 1.88 4.64 -0.45
N TYR A 138 2.85 5.54 -0.52
CA TYR A 138 2.73 6.81 -1.24
C TYR A 138 2.49 6.57 -2.74
N TYR A 139 3.18 5.60 -3.34
CA TYR A 139 2.96 5.25 -4.74
C TYR A 139 1.63 4.52 -4.97
N ALA A 140 1.17 3.72 -4.01
CA ALA A 140 -0.18 3.14 -4.08
C ALA A 140 -1.28 4.22 -4.10
N SER A 141 -1.10 5.36 -3.41
CA SER A 141 -2.06 6.48 -3.50
C SER A 141 -2.13 7.07 -4.90
N HIS A 142 -1.00 7.14 -5.62
CA HIS A 142 -0.96 7.58 -7.01
C HIS A 142 -1.89 6.74 -7.90
N GLU A 143 -1.85 5.42 -7.79
CA GLU A 143 -2.67 4.56 -8.65
C GLU A 143 -4.17 4.69 -8.33
N LEU A 144 -4.54 4.91 -7.06
CA LEU A 144 -5.92 5.19 -6.69
C LEU A 144 -6.41 6.54 -7.26
N GLU A 145 -5.58 7.57 -7.18
CA GLU A 145 -5.88 8.89 -7.76
C GLU A 145 -5.94 8.82 -9.29
N ALA A 146 -4.99 8.13 -9.92
CA ALA A 146 -4.97 7.91 -11.36
C ALA A 146 -6.20 7.13 -11.85
N ALA A 147 -6.69 6.17 -11.06
CA ALA A 147 -7.93 5.46 -11.36
C ALA A 147 -9.14 6.40 -11.43
N ILE A 148 -9.25 7.31 -10.47
CA ILE A 148 -10.32 8.32 -10.42
C ILE A 148 -10.17 9.29 -11.59
N GLN A 149 -8.96 9.77 -11.88
CA GLN A 149 -8.69 10.67 -13.00
C GLN A 149 -9.03 10.02 -14.36
N LYS A 150 -8.64 8.76 -14.56
CA LYS A 150 -8.97 7.99 -15.77
C LYS A 150 -10.48 7.79 -15.92
N ALA A 151 -11.19 7.46 -14.82
CA ALA A 151 -12.63 7.26 -14.85
C ALA A 151 -13.41 8.55 -15.12
N ALA A 152 -12.94 9.71 -14.61
CA ALA A 152 -13.52 11.02 -14.83
C ALA A 152 -13.16 11.63 -16.19
N GLY A 153 -12.06 11.20 -16.79
CA GLY A 153 -11.50 11.75 -18.02
C GLY A 153 -12.07 11.15 -19.30
N SER A 154 -11.36 11.37 -20.41
CA SER A 154 -11.74 10.88 -21.74
C SER A 154 -11.69 9.36 -21.88
N ASP A 155 -10.91 8.66 -21.06
CA ASP A 155 -10.86 7.20 -21.03
C ASP A 155 -12.16 6.57 -20.54
N GLY A 156 -12.85 7.30 -19.65
CA GLY A 156 -14.07 6.84 -18.99
C GLY A 156 -13.88 5.65 -18.05
N PRO A 157 -14.95 5.26 -17.34
CA PRO A 157 -14.92 4.08 -16.49
C PRO A 157 -14.75 2.81 -17.32
N SER A 158 -13.76 1.97 -16.93
CA SER A 158 -13.48 0.70 -17.63
C SER A 158 -12.64 -0.23 -16.76
N ASP A 159 -12.75 -1.54 -17.00
CA ASP A 159 -11.93 -2.53 -16.31
C ASP A 159 -10.44 -2.43 -16.72
N SER A 160 -10.16 -2.09 -17.98
CA SER A 160 -8.81 -2.07 -18.53
C SER A 160 -8.03 -0.75 -18.34
N LYS A 161 -8.67 0.30 -17.83
CA LYS A 161 -8.05 1.61 -17.60
C LYS A 161 -8.17 2.04 -16.15
N SER A 162 -9.34 2.54 -15.75
CA SER A 162 -9.58 3.01 -14.38
C SER A 162 -9.61 1.86 -13.37
N GLY A 163 -10.24 0.73 -13.70
CA GLY A 163 -10.22 -0.48 -12.89
C GLY A 163 -8.80 -1.03 -12.73
N HIS A 164 -8.02 -1.05 -13.83
CA HIS A 164 -6.62 -1.49 -13.80
C HIS A 164 -5.76 -0.63 -12.85
N ALA A 165 -5.83 0.69 -12.95
CA ALA A 165 -5.09 1.56 -12.04
C ALA A 165 -5.52 1.38 -10.57
N TRP A 166 -6.82 1.18 -10.30
CA TRP A 166 -7.27 0.88 -8.95
C TRP A 166 -6.73 -0.44 -8.41
N ASP A 167 -6.70 -1.48 -9.25
CA ASP A 167 -6.11 -2.79 -8.94
C ASP A 167 -4.59 -2.67 -8.68
N GLU A 168 -3.86 -1.83 -9.44
CA GLU A 168 -2.44 -1.53 -9.20
C GLU A 168 -2.22 -0.95 -7.80
N GLY A 169 -3.09 -0.04 -7.35
CA GLY A 169 -3.04 0.52 -5.99
C GLY A 169 -3.12 -0.58 -4.91
N TRP A 170 -4.01 -1.57 -5.07
CA TRP A 170 -4.05 -2.72 -4.18
C TRP A 170 -2.80 -3.59 -4.31
N ALA A 171 -2.37 -3.88 -5.54
CA ALA A 171 -1.22 -4.75 -5.80
C ALA A 171 0.06 -4.20 -5.14
N PHE A 172 0.30 -2.90 -5.18
CA PHE A 172 1.42 -2.28 -4.47
C PHE A 172 1.23 -2.30 -2.95
N TYR A 173 0.01 -2.05 -2.46
CA TYR A 173 -0.26 -2.07 -1.02
C TYR A 173 -0.10 -3.46 -0.40
N TYR A 174 -0.59 -4.52 -1.05
CA TYR A 174 -0.58 -5.89 -0.53
C TYR A 174 0.72 -6.65 -0.87
N GLY A 175 1.24 -6.49 -2.08
CA GLY A 175 2.30 -7.35 -2.61
C GLY A 175 1.75 -8.69 -3.11
N THR A 176 2.64 -9.67 -3.31
CA THR A 176 2.24 -11.02 -3.78
C THR A 176 1.62 -11.88 -2.69
N ASP A 177 2.13 -11.76 -1.46
CA ASP A 177 1.85 -12.66 -0.34
C ASP A 177 1.60 -11.89 0.98
N GLY A 178 1.48 -10.58 0.92
CA GLY A 178 1.32 -9.71 2.08
C GLY A 178 2.61 -9.50 2.88
N SER A 179 3.75 -10.07 2.48
CA SER A 179 5.03 -9.84 3.15
C SER A 179 5.80 -8.67 2.51
N ASN A 180 6.72 -8.05 3.26
CA ASN A 180 7.53 -6.91 2.81
C ASN A 180 6.72 -5.80 2.11
N SER A 181 5.51 -5.58 2.56
CA SER A 181 4.52 -4.69 1.97
C SER A 181 3.94 -3.74 3.02
N PRO A 182 3.27 -2.65 2.62
CA PRO A 182 2.51 -1.81 3.55
C PRO A 182 1.43 -2.58 4.33
N TRP A 183 0.78 -3.55 3.71
CA TRP A 183 -0.22 -4.40 4.36
C TRP A 183 0.36 -5.20 5.54
N GLU A 184 1.61 -5.68 5.44
CA GLU A 184 2.29 -6.35 6.55
C GLU A 184 2.45 -5.43 7.77
N VAL A 185 2.63 -4.12 7.53
CA VAL A 185 2.69 -3.13 8.62
C VAL A 185 1.34 -3.05 9.31
N SER A 186 0.23 -2.98 8.57
CA SER A 186 -1.13 -2.95 9.13
C SER A 186 -1.38 -4.18 10.00
N LYS A 187 -1.14 -5.37 9.48
CA LYS A 187 -1.29 -6.64 10.20
C LYS A 187 -0.50 -6.68 11.52
N LYS A 188 0.77 -6.24 11.48
CA LYS A 188 1.60 -6.18 12.68
C LYS A 188 1.11 -5.14 13.69
N ARG A 189 0.53 -4.05 13.22
CA ARG A 189 -0.01 -3.00 14.12
C ARG A 189 -1.34 -3.41 14.72
N ASP A 190 -2.21 -4.07 13.97
CA ASP A 190 -3.46 -4.62 14.50
C ASP A 190 -3.18 -5.56 15.70
N ALA A 191 -2.20 -6.44 15.57
CA ALA A 191 -1.78 -7.31 16.66
C ALA A 191 -1.25 -6.57 17.91
N ASN A 192 -0.71 -5.34 17.74
CA ASN A 192 -0.19 -4.53 18.84
C ASN A 192 -1.25 -3.58 19.45
N PHE A 193 -2.39 -3.39 18.80
CA PHE A 193 -3.46 -2.49 19.20
C PHE A 193 -4.81 -3.25 19.15
N PRO A 194 -4.98 -4.26 20.02
CA PRO A 194 -6.07 -5.25 19.90
C PRO A 194 -7.47 -4.67 20.18
N ASP A 195 -7.56 -3.50 20.79
CA ASP A 195 -8.81 -2.77 21.03
C ASP A 195 -9.13 -1.72 19.94
N GLY A 196 -8.28 -1.60 18.93
CA GLY A 196 -8.47 -0.70 17.80
C GLY A 196 -9.12 -1.38 16.59
N ALA A 197 -9.27 -0.64 15.48
CA ALA A 197 -9.76 -1.21 14.23
C ALA A 197 -8.79 -2.26 13.68
N GLU A 198 -9.30 -3.38 13.19
CA GLU A 198 -8.52 -4.37 12.43
C GLU A 198 -8.29 -3.86 11.00
N VAL A 199 -7.30 -3.01 10.81
CA VAL A 199 -7.05 -2.33 9.52
C VAL A 199 -6.82 -3.33 8.39
N GLU A 200 -6.09 -4.44 8.65
CA GLU A 200 -5.78 -5.45 7.63
C GLU A 200 -7.05 -6.03 6.96
N THR A 201 -8.13 -6.17 7.71
CA THR A 201 -9.40 -6.69 7.20
C THR A 201 -10.39 -5.58 6.84
N ALA A 202 -10.42 -4.51 7.64
CA ALA A 202 -11.36 -3.39 7.47
C ALA A 202 -11.12 -2.58 6.18
N ILE A 203 -9.89 -2.55 5.63
CA ILE A 203 -9.55 -1.79 4.43
C ILE A 203 -10.08 -2.43 3.13
N VAL A 204 -10.22 -3.76 3.09
CA VAL A 204 -10.59 -4.52 1.88
C VAL A 204 -11.95 -4.10 1.30
N PRO A 205 -13.02 -3.94 2.10
CA PRO A 205 -14.31 -3.44 1.60
C PRO A 205 -14.23 -2.10 0.88
N TYR A 206 -13.30 -1.23 1.25
CA TYR A 206 -13.14 0.09 0.61
C TYR A 206 -12.36 -0.01 -0.71
N PHE A 207 -11.38 -0.90 -0.81
CA PHE A 207 -10.79 -1.24 -2.11
C PHE A 207 -11.85 -1.81 -3.06
N ASN A 208 -12.75 -2.68 -2.57
CA ASN A 208 -13.87 -3.18 -3.36
C ASN A 208 -14.86 -2.07 -3.77
N SER A 209 -15.20 -1.16 -2.85
CA SER A 209 -16.11 -0.02 -3.14
C SER A 209 -15.54 0.90 -4.22
N GLY A 210 -14.27 1.25 -4.10
CA GLY A 210 -13.61 2.11 -5.08
C GLY A 210 -13.50 1.43 -6.45
N LEU A 211 -13.16 0.13 -6.50
CA LEU A 211 -13.14 -0.65 -7.74
C LEU A 211 -14.50 -0.61 -8.43
N VAL A 212 -15.58 -0.86 -7.69
CA VAL A 212 -16.95 -0.77 -8.23
C VAL A 212 -17.24 0.62 -8.76
N ALA A 213 -16.82 1.66 -8.04
CA ALA A 213 -17.08 3.05 -8.42
C ALA A 213 -16.33 3.51 -9.68
N VAL A 214 -15.12 2.98 -9.95
CA VAL A 214 -14.30 3.38 -11.11
C VAL A 214 -14.47 2.48 -12.34
N ARG A 215 -15.25 1.38 -12.26
CA ARG A 215 -15.45 0.43 -13.36
C ARG A 215 -16.46 0.93 -14.40
N ALA A 216 -16.44 0.28 -15.56
CA ALA A 216 -17.35 0.58 -16.68
C ALA A 216 -18.83 0.58 -16.24
N GLY A 217 -19.53 1.65 -16.58
CA GLY A 217 -20.96 1.84 -16.31
C GLY A 217 -21.34 2.08 -14.83
N THR A 218 -20.37 2.14 -13.93
CA THR A 218 -20.62 2.30 -12.49
C THR A 218 -19.91 3.50 -11.86
N TYR A 219 -19.18 4.30 -12.66
CA TYR A 219 -18.40 5.42 -12.12
C TYR A 219 -19.24 6.40 -11.32
N SER A 220 -18.75 6.71 -10.14
CA SER A 220 -19.25 7.77 -9.27
C SER A 220 -18.06 8.44 -8.60
N ASP A 221 -17.79 9.69 -8.98
CA ASP A 221 -16.66 10.47 -8.43
C ASP A 221 -16.71 10.56 -6.90
N SER A 222 -17.88 10.83 -6.33
CA SER A 222 -18.06 10.91 -4.89
C SER A 222 -17.81 9.57 -4.19
N ALA A 223 -18.32 8.46 -4.73
CA ALA A 223 -18.12 7.14 -4.13
C ALA A 223 -16.67 6.66 -4.24
N ALA A 224 -15.99 6.93 -5.36
CA ALA A 224 -14.57 6.60 -5.52
C ALA A 224 -13.68 7.39 -4.57
N LYS A 225 -13.91 8.72 -4.46
CA LYS A 225 -13.19 9.59 -3.52
C LYS A 225 -13.48 9.26 -2.05
N GLU A 226 -14.72 8.88 -1.73
CA GLU A 226 -15.08 8.43 -0.38
C GLU A 226 -14.33 7.16 0.00
N ALA A 227 -14.31 6.15 -0.87
CA ALA A 227 -13.57 4.90 -0.65
C ALA A 227 -12.07 5.17 -0.48
N MET A 228 -11.46 5.96 -1.38
CA MET A 228 -10.06 6.37 -1.30
C MET A 228 -9.76 7.12 0.00
N GLY A 229 -10.63 8.04 0.39
CA GLY A 229 -10.50 8.81 1.64
C GLY A 229 -10.49 7.92 2.88
N VAL A 230 -11.28 6.82 2.90
CA VAL A 230 -11.24 5.85 3.99
C VAL A 230 -9.95 5.04 3.96
N ILE A 231 -9.47 4.63 2.79
CA ILE A 231 -8.17 3.94 2.65
C ILE A 231 -7.05 4.79 3.24
N TYR A 232 -7.00 6.10 2.95
CA TYR A 232 -6.00 7.01 3.51
C TYR A 232 -6.08 7.13 5.05
N LYS A 233 -7.31 7.15 5.61
CA LYS A 233 -7.51 7.12 7.06
C LYS A 233 -6.98 5.83 7.69
N MET A 234 -7.21 4.68 7.05
CA MET A 234 -6.69 3.38 7.52
C MET A 234 -5.15 3.34 7.46
N TRP A 235 -4.53 3.91 6.42
CA TRP A 235 -3.08 4.06 6.38
C TRP A 235 -2.57 4.98 7.50
N ALA A 236 -3.27 6.09 7.77
CA ALA A 236 -2.91 6.97 8.88
C ALA A 236 -2.96 6.23 10.23
N VAL A 237 -4.01 5.45 10.50
CA VAL A 237 -4.12 4.62 11.70
C VAL A 237 -2.94 3.65 11.80
N THR A 238 -2.60 2.94 10.72
CA THR A 238 -1.48 2.00 10.67
C THR A 238 -0.16 2.67 11.07
N TYR A 239 0.16 3.78 10.43
CA TYR A 239 1.46 4.44 10.61
C TYR A 239 1.54 5.25 11.91
N LEU A 240 0.43 5.80 12.40
CA LEU A 240 0.36 6.39 13.75
C LEU A 240 0.60 5.34 14.82
N ARG A 241 -0.03 4.18 14.74
CA ARG A 241 0.21 3.06 15.66
C ARG A 241 1.68 2.65 15.66
N ALA A 242 2.30 2.58 14.48
CA ALA A 242 3.73 2.26 14.38
C ALA A 242 4.58 3.35 15.03
N ALA A 243 4.31 4.62 14.76
CA ALA A 243 5.02 5.75 15.36
C ALA A 243 4.88 5.75 16.90
N TYR A 244 3.67 5.55 17.41
CA TYR A 244 3.40 5.49 18.85
C TYR A 244 4.13 4.35 19.54
N LYS A 245 4.03 3.13 19.01
CA LYS A 245 4.74 1.97 19.56
C LYS A 245 6.21 2.25 19.71
N TYR A 246 6.85 2.74 18.66
CA TYR A 246 8.30 2.88 18.65
C TYR A 246 8.79 4.13 19.39
N LEU A 247 7.99 5.18 19.46
CA LEU A 247 8.28 6.34 20.31
C LEU A 247 8.27 5.95 21.79
N GLU A 248 7.26 5.19 22.22
CA GLU A 248 7.15 4.74 23.61
C GLU A 248 8.27 3.76 23.97
N ILE A 249 8.57 2.79 23.12
CA ILE A 249 9.71 1.89 23.32
C ILE A 249 11.00 2.69 23.51
N SER A 250 11.20 3.72 22.69
CA SER A 250 12.40 4.57 22.76
C SER A 250 12.42 5.48 23.98
N GLU A 251 11.27 5.90 24.49
CA GLU A 251 11.17 6.65 25.75
C GLU A 251 11.47 5.76 26.96
N ARG A 252 10.90 4.57 27.00
CA ARG A 252 11.07 3.64 28.11
C ARG A 252 12.49 3.08 28.20
N SER A 253 13.08 2.77 27.07
CA SER A 253 14.46 2.25 26.95
C SER A 253 14.99 2.59 25.55
N TYR A 254 15.80 3.64 25.45
CA TYR A 254 16.26 4.13 24.18
C TYR A 254 16.88 3.02 23.32
N SER A 255 16.37 2.89 22.12
CA SER A 255 16.89 1.98 21.09
C SER A 255 16.96 2.74 19.77
N GLU A 256 18.15 2.85 19.20
CA GLU A 256 18.36 3.49 17.89
C GLU A 256 17.47 2.86 16.80
N LYS A 257 17.29 1.52 16.86
CA LYS A 257 16.41 0.81 15.93
C LYS A 257 14.96 1.23 16.10
N ALA A 258 14.44 1.16 17.32
CA ALA A 258 13.05 1.53 17.60
C ALA A 258 12.80 3.00 17.23
N HIS A 259 13.70 3.89 17.60
CA HIS A 259 13.59 5.31 17.30
C HIS A 259 13.55 5.56 15.76
N ALA A 260 14.45 4.93 15.00
CA ALA A 260 14.47 5.03 13.55
C ALA A 260 13.22 4.39 12.90
N GLU A 261 12.66 3.32 13.48
CA GLU A 261 11.38 2.75 13.03
C GLU A 261 10.23 3.74 13.25
N GLY A 262 10.14 4.37 14.42
CA GLY A 262 9.12 5.39 14.72
C GLY A 262 9.18 6.57 13.76
N TYR A 263 10.37 7.14 13.58
CA TYR A 263 10.62 8.21 12.63
C TYR A 263 10.16 7.86 11.21
N SER A 264 10.63 6.74 10.69
CA SER A 264 10.41 6.39 9.28
C SER A 264 8.96 5.99 8.99
N TYR A 265 8.28 5.36 9.93
CA TYR A 265 6.85 5.07 9.77
C TYR A 265 6.01 6.35 9.85
N TYR A 266 6.36 7.32 10.71
CA TYR A 266 5.65 8.59 10.74
C TYR A 266 5.81 9.36 9.43
N MET A 267 6.96 9.31 8.79
CA MET A 267 7.20 9.92 7.47
C MET A 267 6.15 9.52 6.42
N ALA A 268 5.60 8.30 6.50
CA ALA A 268 4.62 7.81 5.51
C ALA A 268 3.29 8.59 5.52
N ILE A 269 3.00 9.33 6.58
CA ILE A 269 1.74 10.08 6.77
C ILE A 269 1.95 11.53 7.19
N ASP A 270 3.19 11.93 7.44
CA ASP A 270 3.53 13.22 8.00
C ASP A 270 2.95 14.40 7.21
N GLY A 271 3.15 14.44 5.90
CA GLY A 271 2.61 15.49 5.05
C GLY A 271 1.09 15.52 5.04
N TRP A 272 0.45 14.34 5.00
CA TRP A 272 -1.01 14.24 5.01
C TRP A 272 -1.63 14.73 6.32
N ILE A 273 -0.97 14.48 7.45
CA ILE A 273 -1.36 15.02 8.75
C ILE A 273 -1.09 16.52 8.82
N ALA A 274 0.10 16.96 8.41
CA ALA A 274 0.50 18.36 8.47
C ALA A 274 -0.40 19.30 7.66
N ALA A 275 -0.94 18.83 6.54
CA ALA A 275 -1.93 19.56 5.75
C ALA A 275 -3.27 19.76 6.49
N LYS A 276 -3.55 18.96 7.51
CA LYS A 276 -4.78 19.02 8.32
C LYS A 276 -4.55 19.70 9.67
N ASP A 277 -3.44 19.39 10.31
CA ASP A 277 -3.00 19.97 11.59
C ASP A 277 -1.47 20.02 11.64
N SER A 278 -0.91 21.17 11.26
CA SER A 278 0.53 21.37 11.22
C SER A 278 1.19 21.38 12.61
N ALA A 279 0.45 21.77 13.67
CA ALA A 279 0.98 21.82 15.03
C ALA A 279 1.13 20.39 15.59
N ALA A 280 0.13 19.53 15.41
CA ALA A 280 0.21 18.14 15.79
C ALA A 280 1.33 17.40 15.03
N ALA A 281 1.44 17.65 13.71
CA ALA A 281 2.52 17.09 12.91
C ALA A 281 3.90 17.54 13.39
N GLN A 282 4.07 18.82 13.72
CA GLN A 282 5.33 19.35 14.24
C GLN A 282 5.73 18.69 15.57
N THR A 283 4.75 18.51 16.48
CA THR A 283 5.02 17.82 17.75
C THR A 283 5.55 16.39 17.54
N MET A 284 4.97 15.66 16.59
CA MET A 284 5.46 14.31 16.25
C MET A 284 6.84 14.34 15.60
N ARG A 285 7.10 15.29 14.68
CA ARG A 285 8.43 15.46 14.05
C ARG A 285 9.51 15.73 15.11
N GLU A 286 9.21 16.60 16.09
CA GLU A 286 10.12 16.91 17.18
C GLU A 286 10.33 15.71 18.12
N ALA A 287 9.28 14.95 18.42
CA ALA A 287 9.38 13.75 19.24
C ALA A 287 10.26 12.67 18.59
N LEU A 288 10.14 12.51 17.28
CA LEU A 288 10.77 11.44 16.48
C LEU A 288 12.01 11.90 15.71
N ASP A 289 12.53 13.13 15.95
CA ASP A 289 13.72 13.63 15.22
C ASP A 289 14.86 12.59 15.24
N ILE A 290 15.25 12.13 14.06
CA ILE A 290 16.20 11.02 13.87
C ILE A 290 17.58 11.28 14.51
N SER A 291 17.94 12.53 14.71
CA SER A 291 19.21 12.93 15.33
C SER A 291 19.27 12.65 16.84
N LYS A 292 18.12 12.51 17.51
CA LYS A 292 18.06 12.28 18.96
C LYS A 292 18.76 11.00 19.38
N THR A 293 19.42 11.06 20.53
CA THR A 293 20.14 9.94 21.16
C THR A 293 19.44 9.46 22.46
N GLU A 294 18.37 10.13 22.83
CA GLU A 294 17.49 9.82 23.97
C GLU A 294 16.11 10.42 23.74
N ILE A 295 15.09 9.88 24.39
CA ILE A 295 13.74 10.44 24.42
C ILE A 295 13.40 10.76 25.87
N ALA A 296 13.06 12.02 26.12
CA ALA A 296 12.70 12.47 27.45
C ALA A 296 11.40 11.82 27.95
N SER A 297 11.33 11.53 29.24
CA SER A 297 10.11 10.97 29.86
C SER A 297 8.90 11.89 29.65
N GLY A 298 7.77 11.30 29.26
CA GLY A 298 6.51 11.99 28.96
C GLY A 298 6.38 12.45 27.51
N THR A 299 7.42 12.29 26.66
CA THR A 299 7.39 12.67 25.23
C THR A 299 6.32 11.90 24.49
N TYR A 300 6.20 10.57 24.71
CA TYR A 300 5.17 9.73 24.07
C TYR A 300 3.76 10.25 24.36
N CYS A 301 3.44 10.47 25.64
CA CYS A 301 2.11 10.92 26.02
C CYS A 301 1.81 12.34 25.53
N ALA A 302 2.80 13.23 25.50
CA ALA A 302 2.65 14.57 24.96
C ALA A 302 2.39 14.54 23.44
N ALA A 303 3.17 13.77 22.70
CA ALA A 303 3.02 13.62 21.25
C ALA A 303 1.68 12.95 20.90
N LYS A 304 1.30 11.90 21.64
CA LYS A 304 0.00 11.22 21.47
C LYS A 304 -1.15 12.19 21.72
N ALA A 305 -1.13 12.95 22.80
CA ALA A 305 -2.17 13.93 23.12
C ALA A 305 -2.30 15.03 22.05
N ALA A 306 -1.18 15.53 21.51
CA ALA A 306 -1.19 16.48 20.41
C ALA A 306 -1.86 15.88 19.16
N MET A 307 -1.54 14.62 18.81
CA MET A 307 -2.16 13.94 17.67
C MET A 307 -3.65 13.65 17.89
N GLU A 308 -4.07 13.34 19.13
CA GLU A 308 -5.48 13.09 19.46
C GLU A 308 -6.36 14.33 19.25
N THR A 309 -5.80 15.54 19.40
CA THR A 309 -6.52 16.78 19.04
C THR A 309 -6.78 16.89 17.53
N ALA A 310 -5.90 16.32 16.70
CA ALA A 310 -6.02 16.31 15.26
C ALA A 310 -6.93 15.19 14.71
N TYR A 311 -7.31 14.19 15.50
CA TYR A 311 -8.06 13.03 15.01
C TYR A 311 -9.34 13.41 14.28
N ALA A 312 -10.10 14.38 14.78
CA ALA A 312 -11.35 14.83 14.14
C ALA A 312 -11.13 15.40 12.72
N VAL A 313 -10.07 16.22 12.53
CA VAL A 313 -9.76 16.80 11.21
C VAL A 313 -9.08 15.80 10.28
N ILE A 314 -8.40 14.80 10.83
CA ILE A 314 -7.86 13.66 10.08
C ILE A 314 -9.03 12.74 9.65
N GLY A 315 -10.10 12.69 10.41
CA GLY A 315 -11.26 11.83 10.20
C GLY A 315 -11.06 10.42 10.75
N ILE A 316 -10.31 10.30 11.85
CA ILE A 316 -10.11 9.08 12.64
C ILE A 316 -10.53 9.35 14.09
N ASP A 317 -10.58 8.32 14.91
CA ASP A 317 -10.94 8.43 16.34
C ASP A 317 -10.12 7.49 17.21
N CYS A 318 -10.37 7.60 18.54
CA CYS A 318 -9.69 6.79 19.54
C CYS A 318 -9.94 5.29 19.37
N GLY A 319 -11.15 4.90 18.98
CA GLY A 319 -11.51 3.50 18.77
C GLY A 319 -10.84 2.93 17.51
N MET A 320 -10.65 3.76 16.47
CA MET A 320 -9.90 3.33 15.28
C MET A 320 -8.42 3.11 15.61
N VAL A 321 -7.79 4.01 16.38
CA VAL A 321 -6.35 3.89 16.73
C VAL A 321 -6.13 2.84 17.80
N GLY A 322 -6.96 2.77 18.83
CA GLY A 322 -6.79 1.86 19.96
C GLY A 322 -5.62 2.21 20.87
N THR A 323 -5.31 1.27 21.75
CA THR A 323 -4.26 1.39 22.78
C THR A 323 -3.16 0.37 22.51
N TRP A 324 -1.91 0.82 22.58
CA TRP A 324 -0.79 -0.10 22.39
C TRP A 324 -0.66 -1.06 23.58
N THR A 325 -0.53 -2.34 23.26
CA THR A 325 -0.27 -3.42 24.20
C THR A 325 1.10 -4.01 23.87
N ASP A 326 2.00 -4.04 24.85
CA ASP A 326 3.34 -4.57 24.66
C ASP A 326 3.38 -6.12 24.61
N ASP A 327 4.56 -6.67 24.32
CA ASP A 327 4.74 -8.12 24.18
C ASP A 327 4.49 -8.90 25.49
N SER A 328 4.39 -8.20 26.64
CA SER A 328 4.01 -8.75 27.95
C SER A 328 2.51 -8.62 28.23
N ALA A 329 1.71 -8.26 27.24
CA ALA A 329 0.28 -7.96 27.35
C ALA A 329 -0.03 -6.78 28.31
N THR A 330 0.95 -5.90 28.52
CA THR A 330 0.75 -4.69 29.32
C THR A 330 0.18 -3.59 28.44
N VAL A 331 -0.98 -3.07 28.82
CA VAL A 331 -1.60 -1.91 28.17
C VAL A 331 -0.80 -0.65 28.52
N ILE A 332 -0.32 0.06 27.51
CA ILE A 332 0.43 1.29 27.68
C ILE A 332 -0.52 2.48 27.52
N SER A 333 -0.87 3.11 28.62
CA SER A 333 -1.82 4.21 28.65
C SER A 333 -1.17 5.50 29.15
N CYS A 334 -1.65 6.63 28.63
CA CYS A 334 -1.37 7.95 29.17
C CYS A 334 -2.40 8.34 30.22
N SER A 335 -2.04 9.26 31.14
CA SER A 335 -2.94 9.72 32.20
C SER A 335 -4.20 10.42 31.67
N THR A 336 -4.11 11.03 30.49
CA THR A 336 -5.26 11.66 29.82
C THR A 336 -5.88 10.64 28.85
N ALA A 337 -7.17 10.34 29.05
CA ALA A 337 -7.91 9.50 28.13
C ALA A 337 -8.14 10.23 26.80
N CYS A 338 -8.08 9.49 25.71
CA CYS A 338 -8.44 10.00 24.38
C CYS A 338 -9.91 10.42 24.35
N SER A 339 -10.19 11.63 23.86
CA SER A 339 -11.53 12.23 23.86
C SER A 339 -12.11 12.50 22.47
N ALA A 340 -11.43 12.07 21.41
CA ALA A 340 -11.92 12.27 20.05
C ALA A 340 -13.25 11.52 19.82
N THR A 341 -14.21 12.22 19.21
CA THR A 341 -15.54 11.68 18.93
C THR A 341 -15.46 10.52 17.92
N ALA A 342 -16.24 9.47 18.15
CA ALA A 342 -16.32 8.33 17.27
C ALA A 342 -16.68 8.75 15.83
N VAL A 343 -15.94 8.21 14.87
CA VAL A 343 -16.13 8.45 13.43
C VAL A 343 -16.97 7.33 12.84
N THR A 344 -18.06 7.68 12.16
CA THR A 344 -18.81 6.72 11.39
C THR A 344 -18.23 6.63 9.98
N LEU A 345 -17.66 5.48 9.64
CA LEU A 345 -17.20 5.20 8.29
C LEU A 345 -18.36 4.77 7.40
N PRO A 346 -18.34 5.11 6.09
CA PRO A 346 -19.33 4.61 5.14
C PRO A 346 -19.24 3.08 5.05
N SER A 347 -20.32 2.43 4.63
CA SER A 347 -20.33 0.97 4.41
C SER A 347 -19.46 0.62 3.22
N GLY A 348 -18.49 -0.27 3.43
CA GLY A 348 -17.68 -0.84 2.35
C GLY A 348 -18.43 -1.93 1.58
N ALA A 349 -18.06 -2.16 0.32
CA ALA A 349 -18.66 -3.20 -0.51
C ALA A 349 -18.08 -4.59 -0.21
N SER A 350 -18.94 -5.62 -0.25
CA SER A 350 -18.49 -7.01 -0.26
C SER A 350 -17.70 -7.31 -1.53
N ALA A 351 -16.80 -8.32 -1.47
CA ALA A 351 -15.99 -8.72 -2.62
C ALA A 351 -16.86 -9.00 -3.86
N VAL A 352 -16.44 -8.48 -5.01
CA VAL A 352 -17.02 -8.84 -6.30
C VAL A 352 -16.56 -10.27 -6.62
N LEU A 353 -17.49 -11.23 -6.66
CA LEU A 353 -17.17 -12.64 -6.93
C LEU A 353 -16.77 -12.83 -8.40
N GLY A 354 -15.51 -13.15 -8.63
CA GLY A 354 -14.99 -13.63 -9.92
C GLY A 354 -14.40 -15.05 -9.78
N VAL A 355 -14.31 -15.81 -10.86
CA VAL A 355 -13.87 -17.23 -10.90
C VAL A 355 -12.34 -17.34 -10.91
N VAL A 356 -11.76 -18.36 -10.28
CA VAL A 356 -10.32 -18.54 -10.04
C VAL A 356 -9.54 -18.97 -11.30
N GLY A 357 -8.46 -18.28 -11.65
CA GLY A 357 -7.45 -18.71 -12.64
C GLY A 357 -6.06 -18.82 -12.00
N SER A 358 -5.19 -19.66 -12.55
CA SER A 358 -3.83 -19.91 -12.05
C SER A 358 -2.83 -18.97 -12.73
N ALA A 359 -1.95 -18.35 -11.93
CA ALA A 359 -0.88 -17.46 -12.39
C ALA A 359 0.44 -18.22 -12.63
N THR A 360 1.26 -17.75 -13.56
CA THR A 360 2.62 -18.23 -13.80
C THR A 360 3.61 -17.11 -13.50
N ASP A 361 4.64 -17.43 -12.72
CA ASP A 361 5.73 -16.48 -12.41
C ASP A 361 6.52 -16.10 -13.66
N VAL A 362 6.68 -14.81 -13.90
CA VAL A 362 7.49 -14.24 -14.98
C VAL A 362 8.51 -13.29 -14.36
N SER A 363 9.81 -13.47 -14.69
CA SER A 363 10.87 -12.54 -14.29
C SER A 363 11.29 -11.63 -15.45
N CYS A 364 11.68 -10.39 -15.13
CA CYS A 364 12.20 -9.45 -16.12
C CYS A 364 13.59 -9.87 -16.62
N ALA A 365 13.81 -9.79 -17.94
CA ALA A 365 15.16 -9.87 -18.47
C ALA A 365 15.91 -8.56 -18.15
N ASN A 366 17.05 -8.66 -17.42
CA ASN A 366 17.90 -7.52 -17.11
C ASN A 366 18.48 -6.92 -18.41
N GLY A 367 17.88 -5.84 -18.91
CA GLY A 367 18.37 -5.05 -20.03
C GLY A 367 18.90 -3.70 -19.51
N GLY A 368 20.18 -3.43 -19.79
CA GLY A 368 20.86 -2.21 -19.35
C GLY A 368 20.19 -0.92 -19.84
N SER A 369 20.41 0.11 -19.07
CA SER A 369 20.00 1.50 -19.20
C SER A 369 20.21 2.07 -20.62
N GLU A 370 19.12 2.47 -21.29
CA GLU A 370 19.16 3.53 -22.29
C GLU A 370 18.03 4.53 -22.04
N GLY A 371 18.41 5.82 -22.22
CA GLY A 371 17.70 6.98 -21.74
C GLY A 371 16.31 7.21 -22.34
N ASP A 372 15.45 7.75 -21.53
CA ASP A 372 14.09 8.17 -21.82
C ASP A 372 14.01 9.25 -22.90
N SER A 373 13.29 8.97 -23.98
CA SER A 373 12.58 9.98 -24.75
C SER A 373 11.10 9.61 -24.80
N LEU A 374 10.29 10.47 -24.25
CA LEU A 374 8.82 10.43 -24.32
C LEU A 374 8.37 10.59 -25.79
N ASP A 375 7.90 9.54 -26.41
CA ASP A 375 7.08 9.65 -27.61
C ASP A 375 5.78 8.85 -27.43
N SER A 376 4.71 9.62 -27.27
CA SER A 376 3.34 9.13 -27.19
C SER A 376 2.74 9.01 -28.58
N SER A 377 3.06 7.97 -29.33
CA SER A 377 2.17 7.54 -30.44
C SER A 377 2.70 6.26 -31.09
N LYS A 378 1.90 5.22 -31.02
CA LYS A 378 1.72 4.07 -31.91
C LYS A 378 1.67 2.73 -31.19
N THR A 379 0.51 2.39 -30.71
CA THR A 379 0.14 0.99 -30.46
C THR A 379 -0.54 0.43 -31.71
N SER A 380 0.17 -0.38 -32.46
CA SER A 380 -0.46 -1.25 -33.48
C SER A 380 -0.82 -2.57 -32.77
N LEU A 381 -2.10 -2.78 -32.54
CA LEU A 381 -2.68 -4.03 -32.08
C LEU A 381 -2.56 -5.09 -33.20
N GLY A 382 -1.65 -6.03 -33.02
CA GLY A 382 -1.65 -7.29 -33.75
C GLY A 382 -2.86 -8.14 -33.34
N LYS A 383 -3.90 -8.18 -34.16
CA LYS A 383 -5.02 -9.12 -34.03
C LYS A 383 -4.48 -10.54 -34.15
N ARG A 384 -4.39 -11.28 -33.06
CA ARG A 384 -4.34 -12.75 -33.11
C ARG A 384 -5.76 -13.28 -33.17
N SER A 385 -6.15 -13.78 -34.32
CA SER A 385 -7.36 -14.55 -34.54
C SER A 385 -7.18 -15.92 -33.88
N PHE A 386 -7.92 -16.20 -32.79
CA PHE A 386 -8.05 -17.54 -32.25
C PHE A 386 -9.32 -18.19 -32.77
N GLY A 387 -9.13 -19.32 -33.46
CA GLY A 387 -10.22 -20.14 -33.97
C GLY A 387 -11.02 -20.76 -32.80
N SER A 388 -12.34 -20.65 -32.89
CA SER A 388 -13.29 -21.29 -31.96
C SER A 388 -13.28 -22.81 -32.20
N SER A 389 -12.77 -23.58 -31.24
CA SER A 389 -12.97 -25.04 -31.19
C SER A 389 -14.13 -25.36 -30.25
N CYS A 390 -15.24 -25.81 -30.84
CA CYS A 390 -16.35 -26.38 -30.06
C CYS A 390 -16.01 -27.81 -29.62
N ILE A 391 -15.90 -28.05 -28.32
CA ILE A 391 -15.81 -29.40 -27.75
C ILE A 391 -17.22 -29.84 -27.34
N ALA A 392 -17.74 -30.89 -27.96
CA ALA A 392 -19.00 -31.51 -27.57
C ALA A 392 -18.76 -32.46 -26.39
N VAL A 393 -19.35 -32.16 -25.24
CA VAL A 393 -19.35 -33.03 -24.07
C VAL A 393 -20.66 -33.83 -24.07
N TRP A 394 -20.54 -35.16 -24.20
CA TRP A 394 -21.66 -36.08 -24.02
C TRP A 394 -21.89 -36.31 -22.53
N ALA A 395 -23.06 -35.91 -22.05
CA ALA A 395 -23.52 -36.25 -20.70
C ALA A 395 -24.27 -37.56 -20.74
N PHE A 396 -23.76 -38.62 -20.07
CA PHE A 396 -24.48 -39.84 -19.79
C PHE A 396 -25.39 -39.63 -18.56
N MET A 397 -26.72 -39.63 -18.77
CA MET A 397 -27.68 -39.77 -17.68
C MET A 397 -27.81 -41.26 -17.29
N PHE A 398 -27.38 -41.61 -16.07
CA PHE A 398 -27.79 -42.85 -15.44
C PHE A 398 -29.02 -42.61 -14.60
N ALA A 399 -30.15 -43.22 -15.02
CA ALA A 399 -31.34 -43.33 -14.21
C ALA A 399 -31.15 -44.49 -13.23
N SER A 400 -31.11 -44.23 -11.94
CA SER A 400 -31.26 -45.27 -10.90
C SER A 400 -32.69 -45.26 -10.36
N LEU A 401 -33.44 -46.30 -10.73
CA LEU A 401 -34.70 -46.66 -10.12
C LEU A 401 -34.45 -47.19 -8.69
N GLY A 402 -35.20 -46.65 -7.73
CA GLY A 402 -35.22 -47.12 -6.37
C GLY A 402 -35.99 -48.44 -6.22
N TYR A 403 -35.58 -49.25 -5.26
CA TYR A 403 -36.37 -50.32 -4.68
C TYR A 403 -36.46 -50.07 -3.16
N ILE A 404 -37.71 -49.91 -2.70
CA ILE A 404 -38.11 -50.02 -1.29
C ILE A 404 -38.54 -51.43 -1.06
N VAL A 405 -38.02 -52.13 -0.06
CA VAL A 405 -38.68 -53.25 0.64
C VAL A 405 -38.24 -53.29 2.11
N SER A 406 -39.26 -53.23 2.97
CA SER A 406 -39.43 -53.61 4.37
C SER A 406 -38.43 -53.07 5.40
#